data_3b26e13797afb4dc1c87a4a5655d6bc1
#
_entry.id   3b26e13797afb4dc1c87a4a5655d6bc1
#
_cell.length_a   1.000
_cell.length_b   1.000
_cell.length_c   1.000
_cell.angle_alpha   90.00
_cell.angle_beta   90.00
_cell.angle_gamma   90.00
#
_symmetry.space_group_name_H-M   'P 1'
#
loop_
_entity.id
_entity.type
_entity.pdbx_description
1 polymer ?
#
loop_
_entity_poly.entity_id
_entity_poly.type
_entity_poly.pdbx_seq_one_letter_code
_entity_poly.pdbx_strand_id
1 'polypeptide(L)'
;MNRRAPLQIFVLIDALGWRYLEGRDFLTDLLPHRNPLQTVLGFSSGAIPTILTGVPPSQNGHWNLFYYDPKGSPFRWLRSAGFLPDALLDNRVTRKLLKELGRRVLGMGPLFECSVSPRLLPLFNYVEKKNIYGDGGIPGSSSIFDELTGQGIAHRVYSYHHLTDADIIDHAIQDIQSKTASFFFLYLSEMDMFLHMHCNEPEEIEERLRAYENRLRKVFRAAREVDSQATMTVISDHGMTPVQHHFDLVEEIEALGLKMPDDYLAVYDSTMARFWFITDEAKQSVHDSLNKLSCGRILPDDELRQLGVFFEDRRFGEVIFLLHPGWLVSKGNFNGKGWMPIGMHGYHPCDPWSDAIFLSSSQPPVSVHTIADVYSCMRNAAGLCPRIESLAPHSGGENIQTDVTVGNRKPNG
;
A
#
# COMPACT_ATOMS: atom_id res chain seq x y z
N MET A 1 38.75 -9.08 10.65
CA MET A 1 37.66 -10.06 10.70
C MET A 1 36.34 -9.28 10.46
N ASN A 2 35.78 -9.37 9.26
CA ASN A 2 34.45 -8.83 9.00
C ASN A 2 33.48 -9.62 9.87
N ARG A 3 32.93 -9.00 10.91
CA ARG A 3 31.81 -9.60 11.66
C ARG A 3 30.64 -9.71 10.67
N ARG A 4 30.21 -10.93 10.38
CA ARG A 4 28.99 -11.19 9.63
C ARG A 4 27.85 -10.49 10.38
N ALA A 5 27.02 -9.72 9.67
CA ALA A 5 25.85 -9.10 10.28
C ALA A 5 24.98 -10.20 10.94
N PRO A 6 24.40 -9.93 12.11
CA PRO A 6 23.51 -10.88 12.77
C PRO A 6 22.35 -11.27 11.84
N LEU A 7 21.78 -12.46 12.03
CA LEU A 7 20.60 -12.92 11.31
C LEU A 7 19.42 -12.01 11.63
N GLN A 8 18.79 -11.48 10.59
CA GLN A 8 17.69 -10.51 10.67
C GLN A 8 16.40 -11.12 10.15
N ILE A 9 15.31 -11.02 10.90
CA ILE A 9 14.00 -11.50 10.51
C ILE A 9 13.03 -10.33 10.59
N PHE A 10 12.43 -9.97 9.45
CA PHE A 10 11.31 -9.05 9.37
C PHE A 10 10.06 -9.84 9.02
N VAL A 11 9.02 -9.69 9.83
CA VAL A 11 7.71 -10.32 9.62
C VAL A 11 6.67 -9.23 9.44
N LEU A 12 6.03 -9.20 8.28
CA LEU A 12 4.88 -8.35 8.02
C LEU A 12 3.62 -9.20 8.23
N ILE A 13 2.77 -8.82 9.17
CA ILE A 13 1.45 -9.40 9.39
C ILE A 13 0.42 -8.40 8.88
N ASP A 14 -0.20 -8.70 7.74
CA ASP A 14 -1.15 -7.83 7.06
C ASP A 14 -2.32 -7.44 7.97
N ALA A 15 -2.66 -6.15 8.01
CA ALA A 15 -3.76 -5.56 8.75
C ALA A 15 -3.72 -5.72 10.28
N LEU A 16 -2.63 -6.22 10.88
CA LEU A 16 -2.54 -6.30 12.33
C LEU A 16 -2.35 -4.91 12.94
N GLY A 17 -3.46 -4.23 13.24
CA GLY A 17 -3.47 -2.88 13.79
C GLY A 17 -3.04 -2.79 15.24
N TRP A 18 -2.49 -1.62 15.62
CA TRP A 18 -2.09 -1.33 16.99
C TRP A 18 -3.22 -1.51 18.00
N ARG A 19 -4.46 -1.13 17.65
CA ARG A 19 -5.63 -1.29 18.51
C ARG A 19 -5.91 -2.72 18.94
N TYR A 20 -5.53 -3.70 18.14
CA TYR A 20 -5.66 -5.13 18.49
C TYR A 20 -4.60 -5.60 19.47
N LEU A 21 -3.50 -4.87 19.64
CA LEU A 21 -2.41 -5.20 20.57
C LEU A 21 -2.36 -4.30 21.81
N GLU A 22 -3.10 -3.21 21.81
CA GLU A 22 -3.13 -2.25 22.92
C GLU A 22 -3.65 -2.93 24.20
N GLY A 23 -2.80 -2.93 25.23
CA GLY A 23 -3.12 -3.58 26.52
C GLY A 23 -3.02 -5.11 26.53
N ARG A 24 -2.60 -5.75 25.42
CA ARG A 24 -2.39 -7.21 25.35
C ARG A 24 -0.91 -7.59 25.45
N ASP A 25 -0.69 -8.76 26.01
CA ASP A 25 0.65 -9.35 26.17
C ASP A 25 1.00 -10.24 24.95
N PHE A 26 1.12 -9.58 23.77
CA PHE A 26 1.52 -10.25 22.55
C PHE A 26 3.04 -10.13 22.35
N LEU A 27 3.79 -11.20 22.58
CA LEU A 27 5.26 -11.28 22.42
C LEU A 27 6.06 -10.20 23.19
N THR A 28 5.53 -9.63 24.25
CA THR A 28 6.20 -8.54 25.00
C THR A 28 7.53 -8.96 25.63
N ASP A 29 7.68 -10.23 25.98
CA ASP A 29 8.90 -10.83 26.50
C ASP A 29 10.01 -10.95 25.43
N LEU A 30 9.63 -11.11 24.15
CA LEU A 30 10.56 -11.26 23.04
C LEU A 30 10.78 -9.96 22.26
N LEU A 31 9.76 -9.12 22.17
CA LEU A 31 9.71 -7.89 21.37
C LEU A 31 9.35 -6.68 22.27
N PRO A 32 10.26 -6.25 23.18
CA PRO A 32 9.98 -5.20 24.15
C PRO A 32 9.88 -3.79 23.54
N HIS A 33 10.50 -3.56 22.37
CA HIS A 33 10.47 -2.26 21.69
C HIS A 33 9.25 -2.23 20.77
N ARG A 34 8.23 -1.47 21.19
CA ARG A 34 6.93 -1.51 20.52
C ARG A 34 6.24 -0.15 20.50
N ASN A 35 5.66 0.19 19.35
CA ASN A 35 4.87 1.40 19.16
C ASN A 35 3.93 1.27 17.95
N PRO A 36 2.86 2.09 17.88
CA PRO A 36 2.06 2.24 16.67
C PRO A 36 2.88 2.87 15.55
N LEU A 37 2.53 2.54 14.31
CA LEU A 37 3.03 3.21 13.11
C LEU A 37 1.89 3.87 12.37
N GLN A 38 2.06 5.14 12.01
CA GLN A 38 1.13 5.78 11.09
C GLN A 38 1.29 5.14 9.70
N THR A 39 0.18 4.68 9.15
CA THR A 39 0.13 4.15 7.78
C THR A 39 -0.05 5.27 6.75
N VAL A 40 -0.02 4.93 5.45
CA VAL A 40 -0.39 5.84 4.36
C VAL A 40 -1.89 5.76 4.08
N LEU A 41 -2.46 6.81 3.48
CA LEU A 41 -3.81 6.75 2.96
C LEU A 41 -3.90 5.70 1.84
N GLY A 42 -4.82 4.77 1.95
CA GLY A 42 -5.09 3.75 0.93
C GLY A 42 -5.00 2.32 1.47
N PHE A 43 -4.60 1.42 0.60
CA PHE A 43 -4.63 -0.03 0.84
C PHE A 43 -3.21 -0.60 0.84
N SER A 44 -3.07 -1.91 1.09
CA SER A 44 -1.78 -2.62 1.08
C SER A 44 -0.98 -2.36 -0.21
N SER A 45 -1.66 -2.13 -1.36
CA SER A 45 -1.02 -1.76 -2.64
C SER A 45 -0.24 -0.43 -2.62
N GLY A 46 -0.51 0.45 -1.67
CA GLY A 46 0.26 1.68 -1.40
C GLY A 46 1.17 1.54 -0.18
N ALA A 47 0.69 0.86 0.86
CA ALA A 47 1.39 0.72 2.14
C ALA A 47 2.64 -0.17 2.02
N ILE A 48 2.52 -1.37 1.43
CA ILE A 48 3.65 -2.29 1.30
C ILE A 48 4.78 -1.71 0.44
N PRO A 49 4.54 -1.13 -0.76
CA PRO A 49 5.60 -0.43 -1.49
C PRO A 49 6.26 0.70 -0.69
N THR A 50 5.51 1.42 0.15
CA THR A 50 6.06 2.44 1.05
C THR A 50 7.00 1.82 2.09
N ILE A 51 6.63 0.71 2.72
CA ILE A 51 7.51 -0.06 3.62
C ILE A 51 8.79 -0.50 2.91
N LEU A 52 8.67 -1.01 1.68
CA LEU A 52 9.78 -1.60 0.95
C LEU A 52 10.74 -0.57 0.34
N THR A 53 10.30 0.69 0.15
CA THR A 53 11.10 1.73 -0.52
C THR A 53 11.45 2.91 0.39
N GLY A 54 10.72 3.09 1.50
CA GLY A 54 10.87 4.23 2.42
C GLY A 54 10.35 5.55 1.86
N VAL A 55 9.64 5.55 0.73
CA VAL A 55 9.08 6.76 0.12
C VAL A 55 7.57 6.64 -0.09
N PRO A 56 6.83 7.76 -0.06
CA PRO A 56 5.37 7.74 -0.17
C PRO A 56 4.89 7.28 -1.56
N PRO A 57 3.62 6.91 -1.70
CA PRO A 57 2.99 6.48 -2.95
C PRO A 57 3.24 7.42 -4.13
N SER A 58 3.20 8.74 -3.93
CA SER A 58 3.45 9.74 -4.96
C SER A 58 4.85 9.67 -5.57
N GLN A 59 5.83 9.10 -4.84
CA GLN A 59 7.21 8.96 -5.28
C GLN A 59 7.49 7.54 -5.82
N ASN A 60 6.96 6.48 -5.17
CA ASN A 60 7.17 5.12 -5.65
C ASN A 60 6.20 4.70 -6.77
N GLY A 61 5.16 5.50 -7.03
CA GLY A 61 4.20 5.28 -8.11
C GLY A 61 3.10 4.26 -7.81
N HIS A 62 3.08 3.65 -6.60
CA HIS A 62 2.11 2.66 -6.18
C HIS A 62 1.16 3.24 -5.14
N TRP A 63 -0.15 3.24 -5.45
CA TRP A 63 -1.17 3.66 -4.48
C TRP A 63 -2.36 2.71 -4.51
N ASN A 64 -3.35 2.92 -5.40
CA ASN A 64 -4.45 1.99 -5.62
C ASN A 64 -4.17 1.09 -6.81
N LEU A 65 -4.79 -0.09 -6.88
CA LEU A 65 -4.50 -1.10 -7.90
C LEU A 65 -4.71 -0.60 -9.34
N PHE A 66 -5.76 0.21 -9.58
CA PHE A 66 -6.08 0.74 -10.90
C PHE A 66 -5.83 2.25 -10.97
N TYR A 67 -5.26 2.69 -12.09
CA TYR A 67 -5.05 4.10 -12.40
C TYR A 67 -5.42 4.41 -13.85
N TYR A 68 -5.84 5.63 -14.11
CA TYR A 68 -6.20 6.09 -15.45
C TYR A 68 -4.98 6.19 -16.33
N ASP A 69 -4.97 5.40 -17.41
CA ASP A 69 -3.90 5.38 -18.42
C ASP A 69 -4.44 4.77 -19.72
N PRO A 70 -5.23 5.53 -20.49
CA PRO A 70 -5.87 5.03 -21.72
C PRO A 70 -4.86 4.70 -22.84
N LYS A 71 -3.62 5.20 -22.73
CA LYS A 71 -2.55 4.92 -23.70
C LYS A 71 -1.76 3.66 -23.34
N GLY A 72 -1.54 3.42 -22.07
CA GLY A 72 -0.76 2.29 -21.54
C GLY A 72 -1.59 1.10 -21.10
N SER A 73 -2.92 1.17 -21.14
CA SER A 73 -3.77 0.05 -20.75
C SER A 73 -3.47 -1.21 -21.57
N PRO A 74 -3.20 -2.35 -20.94
CA PRO A 74 -2.99 -3.63 -21.62
C PRO A 74 -4.29 -4.18 -22.22
N PHE A 75 -5.44 -3.64 -21.86
CA PHE A 75 -6.77 -4.02 -22.33
C PHE A 75 -7.32 -3.09 -23.43
N ARG A 76 -6.49 -2.24 -24.06
CA ARG A 76 -6.94 -1.31 -25.13
C ARG A 76 -7.71 -1.99 -26.27
N TRP A 77 -7.37 -3.25 -26.58
CA TRP A 77 -8.05 -4.04 -27.59
C TRP A 77 -9.54 -4.28 -27.30
N LEU A 78 -9.97 -4.25 -26.02
CA LEU A 78 -11.39 -4.36 -25.65
C LEU A 78 -12.23 -3.18 -26.15
N ARG A 79 -11.64 -2.05 -26.57
CA ARG A 79 -12.37 -0.96 -27.22
C ARG A 79 -13.16 -1.45 -28.43
N SER A 80 -12.59 -2.39 -29.18
CA SER A 80 -13.26 -3.00 -30.35
C SER A 80 -14.46 -3.86 -29.97
N ALA A 81 -14.61 -4.27 -28.70
CA ALA A 81 -15.74 -5.02 -28.19
C ALA A 81 -16.79 -4.12 -27.50
N GLY A 82 -16.58 -2.82 -27.46
CA GLY A 82 -17.46 -1.85 -26.77
C GLY A 82 -18.90 -1.78 -27.28
N PHE A 83 -19.16 -2.31 -28.50
CA PHE A 83 -20.53 -2.41 -29.06
C PHE A 83 -21.34 -3.59 -28.45
N LEU A 84 -20.71 -4.50 -27.71
CA LEU A 84 -21.39 -5.65 -27.10
C LEU A 84 -22.26 -5.19 -25.93
N PRO A 85 -23.44 -5.79 -25.71
CA PRO A 85 -24.26 -5.54 -24.53
C PRO A 85 -23.51 -5.90 -23.24
N ASP A 86 -23.81 -5.20 -22.14
CA ASP A 86 -23.18 -5.46 -20.82
C ASP A 86 -23.41 -6.89 -20.34
N ALA A 87 -24.56 -7.48 -20.61
CA ALA A 87 -24.83 -8.86 -20.28
C ALA A 87 -23.81 -9.86 -20.87
N LEU A 88 -23.20 -9.53 -22.02
CA LEU A 88 -22.17 -10.34 -22.66
C LEU A 88 -20.76 -9.92 -22.22
N LEU A 89 -20.54 -8.64 -22.03
CA LEU A 89 -19.21 -8.09 -21.72
C LEU A 89 -18.90 -8.12 -20.23
N ASP A 90 -19.86 -7.83 -19.36
CA ASP A 90 -19.69 -7.70 -17.91
C ASP A 90 -20.43 -8.80 -17.12
N ASN A 91 -19.98 -10.02 -17.25
CA ASN A 91 -20.49 -11.16 -16.48
C ASN A 91 -19.34 -11.94 -15.83
N ARG A 92 -19.66 -12.84 -14.92
CA ARG A 92 -18.69 -13.63 -14.16
C ARG A 92 -17.71 -14.42 -15.05
N VAL A 93 -18.18 -14.95 -16.16
CA VAL A 93 -17.35 -15.76 -17.08
C VAL A 93 -16.35 -14.86 -17.79
N THR A 94 -16.82 -13.74 -18.36
CA THR A 94 -15.95 -12.77 -19.03
C THR A 94 -14.92 -12.20 -18.09
N ARG A 95 -15.31 -11.80 -16.87
CA ARG A 95 -14.36 -11.30 -15.85
C ARG A 95 -13.32 -12.36 -15.48
N LYS A 96 -13.71 -13.63 -15.33
CA LYS A 96 -12.77 -14.72 -15.06
C LYS A 96 -11.81 -14.95 -16.23
N LEU A 97 -12.29 -14.91 -17.46
CA LEU A 97 -11.43 -15.03 -18.65
C LEU A 97 -10.45 -13.87 -18.76
N LEU A 98 -10.89 -12.64 -18.52
CA LEU A 98 -10.03 -11.46 -18.53
C LEU A 98 -8.99 -11.49 -17.41
N LYS A 99 -9.35 -11.99 -16.22
CA LYS A 99 -8.42 -12.24 -15.12
C LYS A 99 -7.32 -13.22 -15.55
N GLU A 100 -7.69 -14.38 -16.08
CA GLU A 100 -6.71 -15.39 -16.51
C GLU A 100 -5.84 -14.89 -17.67
N LEU A 101 -6.44 -14.18 -18.63
CA LEU A 101 -5.70 -13.53 -19.72
C LEU A 101 -4.72 -12.48 -19.19
N GLY A 102 -5.18 -11.63 -18.27
CA GLY A 102 -4.36 -10.62 -17.60
C GLY A 102 -3.13 -11.23 -16.94
N ARG A 103 -3.35 -12.24 -16.12
CA ARG A 103 -2.29 -12.92 -15.36
C ARG A 103 -1.34 -13.72 -16.23
N ARG A 104 -1.84 -14.51 -17.21
CA ARG A 104 -1.01 -15.45 -17.98
C ARG A 104 -0.38 -14.85 -19.22
N VAL A 105 -0.99 -13.85 -19.83
CA VAL A 105 -0.58 -13.32 -21.14
C VAL A 105 -0.13 -11.87 -21.07
N LEU A 106 -0.83 -11.03 -20.28
CA LEU A 106 -0.56 -9.59 -20.25
C LEU A 106 0.42 -9.17 -19.15
N GLY A 107 0.99 -10.14 -18.42
CA GLY A 107 2.00 -9.87 -17.39
C GLY A 107 1.45 -9.11 -16.17
N MET A 108 0.15 -9.22 -15.90
CA MET A 108 -0.43 -8.70 -14.68
C MET A 108 0.03 -9.54 -13.49
N GLY A 109 0.25 -8.91 -12.36
CA GLY A 109 0.63 -9.60 -11.14
C GLY A 109 -0.38 -10.70 -10.73
N PRO A 110 0.02 -11.61 -9.85
CA PRO A 110 -0.81 -12.74 -9.42
C PRO A 110 -2.11 -12.32 -8.73
N LEU A 111 -2.15 -11.09 -8.19
CA LEU A 111 -3.31 -10.48 -7.54
C LEU A 111 -4.30 -9.81 -8.48
N PHE A 112 -3.98 -9.75 -9.77
CA PHE A 112 -4.87 -9.09 -10.71
C PHE A 112 -6.27 -9.67 -10.64
N GLU A 113 -7.23 -8.83 -10.26
CA GLU A 113 -8.66 -9.08 -10.29
C GLU A 113 -9.33 -8.09 -11.24
N CYS A 114 -10.29 -8.58 -12.02
CA CYS A 114 -11.10 -7.73 -12.90
C CYS A 114 -12.23 -7.08 -12.08
N SER A 115 -11.85 -6.22 -11.11
CA SER A 115 -12.80 -5.53 -10.22
C SER A 115 -13.45 -4.32 -10.91
N VAL A 116 -12.76 -3.70 -11.85
CA VAL A 116 -13.32 -2.65 -12.70
C VAL A 116 -14.12 -3.26 -13.85
N SER A 117 -15.23 -2.60 -14.27
CA SER A 117 -16.03 -3.08 -15.40
C SER A 117 -15.16 -3.30 -16.65
N PRO A 118 -15.34 -4.41 -17.41
CA PRO A 118 -14.64 -4.66 -18.66
C PRO A 118 -14.73 -3.53 -19.68
N ARG A 119 -15.79 -2.71 -19.67
CA ARG A 119 -15.90 -1.51 -20.51
C ARG A 119 -14.87 -0.45 -20.17
N LEU A 120 -14.50 -0.36 -18.91
CA LEU A 120 -13.57 0.65 -18.40
C LEU A 120 -12.12 0.17 -18.45
N LEU A 121 -11.86 -1.14 -18.49
CA LEU A 121 -10.50 -1.69 -18.55
C LEU A 121 -9.62 -1.07 -19.64
N PRO A 122 -10.12 -0.73 -20.86
CA PRO A 122 -9.33 -0.03 -21.87
C PRO A 122 -8.79 1.34 -21.46
N LEU A 123 -9.35 1.94 -20.40
CA LEU A 123 -8.99 3.26 -19.89
C LEU A 123 -8.06 3.19 -18.69
N PHE A 124 -7.98 2.02 -18.04
CA PHE A 124 -7.21 1.83 -16.83
C PHE A 124 -6.00 0.93 -17.03
N ASN A 125 -4.97 1.20 -16.28
CA ASN A 125 -3.79 0.38 -16.13
C ASN A 125 -3.72 -0.17 -14.70
N TYR A 126 -2.89 -1.18 -14.48
CA TYR A 126 -2.74 -1.86 -13.21
C TYR A 126 -1.35 -1.62 -12.62
N VAL A 127 -1.26 -1.35 -11.33
CA VAL A 127 0.00 -0.96 -10.67
C VAL A 127 0.93 -2.16 -10.51
N GLU A 128 0.42 -3.27 -9.96
CA GLU A 128 1.23 -4.45 -9.61
C GLU A 128 1.41 -5.39 -10.82
N LYS A 129 2.14 -4.94 -11.84
CA LYS A 129 2.48 -5.77 -13.00
C LYS A 129 3.64 -6.73 -12.71
N LYS A 130 4.48 -6.38 -11.75
CA LYS A 130 5.60 -7.19 -11.32
C LYS A 130 5.40 -7.62 -9.88
N ASN A 131 6.06 -8.70 -9.52
CA ASN A 131 6.16 -9.08 -8.12
C ASN A 131 7.00 -8.03 -7.36
N ILE A 132 6.36 -7.24 -6.51
CA ILE A 132 7.01 -6.17 -5.71
C ILE A 132 8.06 -6.70 -4.72
N TYR A 133 8.05 -8.00 -4.45
CA TYR A 133 9.02 -8.69 -3.59
C TYR A 133 10.25 -9.22 -4.35
N GLY A 134 10.31 -9.04 -5.67
CA GLY A 134 11.43 -9.40 -6.51
C GLY A 134 12.22 -8.19 -6.99
N ASP A 135 13.40 -8.45 -7.58
CA ASP A 135 14.29 -7.42 -8.12
C ASP A 135 13.60 -6.57 -9.18
N GLY A 136 13.68 -5.23 -9.04
CA GLY A 136 13.03 -4.27 -9.92
C GLY A 136 11.51 -4.38 -9.90
N GLY A 137 10.92 -4.90 -8.82
CA GLY A 137 9.47 -5.11 -8.66
C GLY A 137 8.68 -3.82 -8.56
N ILE A 138 9.30 -2.74 -8.06
CA ILE A 138 8.69 -1.41 -7.95
C ILE A 138 9.35 -0.47 -8.96
N PRO A 139 8.76 -0.28 -10.15
CA PRO A 139 9.36 0.53 -11.20
C PRO A 139 9.58 1.98 -10.76
N GLY A 140 10.79 2.50 -10.98
CA GLY A 140 11.15 3.88 -10.63
C GLY A 140 11.64 4.08 -9.19
N SER A 141 11.58 3.05 -8.34
CA SER A 141 12.10 3.09 -6.97
C SER A 141 12.93 1.84 -6.67
N SER A 142 13.96 2.00 -5.85
CA SER A 142 14.76 0.88 -5.36
C SER A 142 14.14 0.37 -4.06
N SER A 143 13.76 -0.90 -4.03
CA SER A 143 13.27 -1.58 -2.84
C SER A 143 14.43 -2.04 -1.95
N ILE A 144 14.13 -2.44 -0.73
CA ILE A 144 15.13 -3.08 0.14
C ILE A 144 15.72 -4.34 -0.50
N PHE A 145 14.93 -5.10 -1.27
CA PHE A 145 15.40 -6.33 -1.93
C PHE A 145 16.36 -6.01 -3.07
N ASP A 146 16.13 -4.93 -3.82
CA ASP A 146 17.08 -4.45 -4.84
C ASP A 146 18.42 -4.07 -4.21
N GLU A 147 18.40 -3.42 -3.05
CA GLU A 147 19.63 -3.04 -2.34
C GLU A 147 20.36 -4.26 -1.78
N LEU A 148 19.64 -5.22 -1.20
CA LEU A 148 20.24 -6.47 -0.68
C LEU A 148 20.90 -7.25 -1.83
N THR A 149 20.23 -7.41 -2.96
CA THR A 149 20.77 -8.05 -4.17
C THR A 149 22.00 -7.29 -4.67
N GLY A 150 21.88 -5.96 -4.81
CA GLY A 150 22.98 -5.12 -5.31
C GLY A 150 24.26 -5.16 -4.44
N GLN A 151 24.11 -5.43 -3.14
CA GLN A 151 25.23 -5.59 -2.19
C GLN A 151 25.64 -7.04 -1.97
N GLY A 152 25.04 -8.00 -2.67
CA GLY A 152 25.34 -9.41 -2.54
C GLY A 152 24.96 -10.01 -1.18
N ILE A 153 24.00 -9.39 -0.47
CA ILE A 153 23.52 -9.88 0.83
C ILE A 153 22.51 -11.01 0.58
N ALA A 154 22.86 -12.21 1.04
CA ALA A 154 21.98 -13.36 0.91
C ALA A 154 20.70 -13.14 1.72
N HIS A 155 19.56 -13.14 1.06
CA HIS A 155 18.27 -12.93 1.67
C HIS A 155 17.23 -13.93 1.17
N ARG A 156 16.13 -14.08 1.90
CA ARG A 156 14.96 -14.88 1.57
C ARG A 156 13.70 -14.05 1.78
N VAL A 157 12.80 -14.12 0.81
CA VAL A 157 11.51 -13.43 0.86
C VAL A 157 10.42 -14.45 0.64
N TYR A 158 9.48 -14.51 1.56
CA TYR A 158 8.29 -15.35 1.48
C TYR A 158 7.05 -14.48 1.42
N SER A 159 6.19 -14.73 0.47
CA SER A 159 4.93 -14.01 0.30
C SER A 159 3.79 -14.96 -0.02
N TYR A 160 2.57 -14.49 0.18
CA TYR A 160 1.32 -15.26 0.04
C TYR A 160 1.02 -15.77 -1.38
N HIS A 161 1.80 -15.44 -2.37
CA HIS A 161 1.46 -15.74 -3.78
C HIS A 161 1.23 -17.23 -4.07
N HIS A 162 1.80 -18.12 -3.28
CA HIS A 162 1.68 -19.57 -3.43
C HIS A 162 1.73 -20.35 -2.10
N LEU A 163 1.78 -19.66 -0.97
CA LEU A 163 2.02 -20.22 0.35
C LEU A 163 0.99 -19.72 1.34
N THR A 164 0.54 -20.58 2.23
CA THR A 164 -0.18 -20.18 3.45
C THR A 164 0.78 -19.58 4.47
N ASP A 165 0.26 -18.84 5.46
CA ASP A 165 1.08 -18.33 6.56
C ASP A 165 1.84 -19.45 7.27
N ALA A 166 1.23 -20.65 7.41
CA ALA A 166 1.88 -21.80 8.00
C ALA A 166 3.05 -22.30 7.15
N ASP A 167 2.86 -22.43 5.82
CA ASP A 167 3.93 -22.84 4.90
C ASP A 167 5.10 -21.84 4.92
N ILE A 168 4.82 -20.54 4.98
CA ILE A 168 5.84 -19.49 5.07
C ILE A 168 6.71 -19.69 6.32
N ILE A 169 6.06 -19.94 7.47
CA ILE A 169 6.75 -20.17 8.74
C ILE A 169 7.65 -21.42 8.67
N ASP A 170 7.12 -22.53 8.14
CA ASP A 170 7.84 -23.80 8.07
C ASP A 170 9.04 -23.71 7.11
N HIS A 171 8.88 -23.10 5.93
CA HIS A 171 9.98 -22.88 4.99
C HIS A 171 11.04 -21.93 5.58
N ALA A 172 10.62 -20.85 6.25
CA ALA A 172 11.54 -19.92 6.87
C ALA A 172 12.39 -20.62 7.95
N ILE A 173 11.80 -21.48 8.80
CA ILE A 173 12.54 -22.26 9.80
C ILE A 173 13.58 -23.17 9.14
N GLN A 174 13.20 -23.89 8.08
CA GLN A 174 14.11 -24.78 7.35
C GLN A 174 15.30 -24.01 6.77
N ASP A 175 15.05 -22.88 6.13
CA ASP A 175 16.09 -22.06 5.51
C ASP A 175 16.98 -21.36 6.55
N ILE A 176 16.42 -20.94 7.69
CA ILE A 176 17.20 -20.42 8.84
C ILE A 176 18.16 -21.50 9.36
N GLN A 177 17.66 -22.71 9.62
CA GLN A 177 18.47 -23.83 10.11
C GLN A 177 19.56 -24.25 9.11
N SER A 178 19.24 -24.17 7.82
CA SER A 178 20.19 -24.44 6.72
C SER A 178 21.16 -23.28 6.46
N LYS A 179 21.03 -22.14 7.16
CA LYS A 179 21.88 -20.95 7.02
C LYS A 179 21.97 -20.41 5.59
N THR A 180 20.87 -20.47 4.85
CA THR A 180 20.82 -20.08 3.43
C THR A 180 20.91 -18.58 3.22
N ALA A 181 20.55 -17.77 4.22
CA ALA A 181 20.54 -16.31 4.17
C ALA A 181 20.87 -15.70 5.54
N SER A 182 21.13 -14.39 5.56
CA SER A 182 21.27 -13.58 6.77
C SER A 182 20.13 -12.59 6.98
N PHE A 183 19.29 -12.38 5.97
CA PHE A 183 18.12 -11.52 6.02
C PHE A 183 16.89 -12.28 5.52
N PHE A 184 15.81 -12.26 6.31
CA PHE A 184 14.55 -12.93 6.03
C PHE A 184 13.42 -11.92 6.09
N PHE A 185 12.55 -11.92 5.09
CA PHE A 185 11.32 -11.16 5.06
C PHE A 185 10.13 -12.12 4.86
N LEU A 186 9.23 -12.15 5.84
CA LEU A 186 8.06 -13.02 5.85
C LEU A 186 6.80 -12.17 5.77
N TYR A 187 6.01 -12.32 4.72
CA TYR A 187 4.71 -11.66 4.60
C TYR A 187 3.59 -12.65 4.88
N LEU A 188 2.90 -12.45 6.00
CA LEU A 188 1.79 -13.26 6.49
C LEU A 188 0.49 -12.51 6.23
N SER A 189 -0.31 -13.00 5.27
CA SER A 189 -1.46 -12.26 4.72
C SER A 189 -2.83 -12.68 5.27
N GLU A 190 -2.89 -13.82 6.00
CA GLU A 190 -4.18 -14.38 6.41
C GLU A 190 -4.90 -13.56 7.49
N MET A 191 -4.20 -12.64 8.19
CA MET A 191 -4.80 -11.81 9.23
C MET A 191 -5.73 -10.75 8.65
N ASP A 192 -5.41 -10.18 7.48
CA ASP A 192 -6.25 -9.21 6.79
C ASP A 192 -7.64 -9.78 6.49
N MET A 193 -7.71 -10.92 5.79
CA MET A 193 -8.99 -11.56 5.49
C MET A 193 -9.75 -11.96 6.76
N PHE A 194 -9.03 -12.42 7.79
CA PHE A 194 -9.63 -12.75 9.08
C PHE A 194 -10.28 -11.53 9.72
N LEU A 195 -9.57 -10.40 9.79
CA LEU A 195 -10.11 -9.18 10.41
C LEU A 195 -11.24 -8.54 9.61
N HIS A 196 -11.26 -8.67 8.29
CA HIS A 196 -12.43 -8.27 7.50
C HIS A 196 -13.72 -8.96 7.96
N MET A 197 -13.63 -10.17 8.50
CA MET A 197 -14.80 -10.98 8.88
C MET A 197 -15.04 -11.05 10.39
N HIS A 198 -14.01 -10.81 11.20
CA HIS A 198 -14.03 -11.08 12.65
C HIS A 198 -13.52 -9.92 13.52
N CYS A 199 -13.36 -8.71 12.98
CA CYS A 199 -12.74 -7.58 13.68
C CYS A 199 -13.48 -7.15 14.98
N ASN A 200 -14.75 -7.53 15.13
CA ASN A 200 -15.58 -7.27 16.29
C ASN A 200 -15.74 -8.49 17.24
N GLU A 201 -14.98 -9.56 17.04
CA GLU A 201 -15.08 -10.80 17.79
C GLU A 201 -13.85 -11.00 18.68
N PRO A 202 -13.85 -10.49 19.95
CA PRO A 202 -12.65 -10.46 20.78
C PRO A 202 -12.04 -11.84 21.05
N GLU A 203 -12.87 -12.87 21.21
CA GLU A 203 -12.44 -14.24 21.49
C GLU A 203 -11.72 -14.85 20.29
N GLU A 204 -12.26 -14.67 19.09
CA GLU A 204 -11.67 -15.13 17.83
C GLU A 204 -10.34 -14.42 17.55
N ILE A 205 -10.30 -13.11 17.81
CA ILE A 205 -9.08 -12.30 17.69
C ILE A 205 -8.01 -12.82 18.65
N GLU A 206 -8.36 -13.09 19.88
CA GLU A 206 -7.42 -13.58 20.90
C GLU A 206 -6.85 -14.96 20.51
N GLU A 207 -7.70 -15.87 20.01
CA GLU A 207 -7.26 -17.16 19.51
C GLU A 207 -6.31 -17.02 18.32
N ARG A 208 -6.66 -16.12 17.39
CA ARG A 208 -5.85 -15.84 16.22
C ARG A 208 -4.48 -15.26 16.60
N LEU A 209 -4.45 -14.30 17.50
CA LEU A 209 -3.21 -13.72 18.03
C LEU A 209 -2.31 -14.77 18.71
N ARG A 210 -2.88 -15.66 19.54
CA ARG A 210 -2.13 -16.77 20.15
C ARG A 210 -1.52 -17.71 19.09
N ALA A 211 -2.24 -17.98 17.99
CA ALA A 211 -1.71 -18.79 16.91
C ALA A 211 -0.50 -18.12 16.24
N TYR A 212 -0.55 -16.81 15.97
CA TYR A 212 0.58 -16.05 15.44
C TYR A 212 1.74 -16.00 16.44
N GLU A 213 1.47 -15.74 17.70
CA GLU A 213 2.48 -15.74 18.75
C GLU A 213 3.25 -17.07 18.81
N ASN A 214 2.54 -18.19 18.81
CA ASN A 214 3.16 -19.52 18.83
C ASN A 214 4.04 -19.77 17.57
N ARG A 215 3.61 -19.33 16.40
CA ARG A 215 4.37 -19.44 15.16
C ARG A 215 5.65 -18.60 15.21
N LEU A 216 5.53 -17.34 15.63
CA LEU A 216 6.66 -16.41 15.70
C LEU A 216 7.69 -16.82 16.75
N ARG A 217 7.26 -17.36 17.89
CA ARG A 217 8.16 -17.96 18.90
C ARG A 217 8.98 -19.10 18.33
N LYS A 218 8.40 -19.96 17.47
CA LYS A 218 9.14 -21.05 16.80
C LYS A 218 10.20 -20.51 15.85
N VAL A 219 9.85 -19.53 15.02
CA VAL A 219 10.81 -18.88 14.09
C VAL A 219 11.96 -18.26 14.85
N PHE A 220 11.66 -17.47 15.89
CA PHE A 220 12.68 -16.76 16.65
C PHE A 220 13.59 -17.71 17.44
N ARG A 221 13.03 -18.79 17.97
CA ARG A 221 13.83 -19.84 18.62
C ARG A 221 14.80 -20.47 17.63
N ALA A 222 14.33 -20.91 16.47
CA ALA A 222 15.19 -21.48 15.42
C ALA A 222 16.30 -20.51 15.00
N ALA A 223 15.99 -19.22 14.89
CA ALA A 223 17.00 -18.20 14.58
C ALA A 223 18.04 -18.05 15.68
N ARG A 224 17.64 -18.01 16.94
CA ARG A 224 18.54 -17.89 18.09
C ARG A 224 19.42 -19.13 18.32
N GLU A 225 18.96 -20.31 17.93
CA GLU A 225 19.77 -21.53 17.92
C GLU A 225 20.89 -21.47 16.86
N VAL A 226 20.64 -20.81 15.73
CA VAL A 226 21.63 -20.64 14.65
C VAL A 226 22.57 -19.47 14.90
N ASP A 227 22.03 -18.36 15.40
CA ASP A 227 22.77 -17.14 15.73
C ASP A 227 22.19 -16.52 17.01
N SER A 228 22.96 -16.57 18.10
CA SER A 228 22.56 -16.00 19.40
C SER A 228 22.31 -14.49 19.36
N GLN A 229 22.77 -13.80 18.32
CA GLN A 229 22.54 -12.37 18.09
C GLN A 229 21.41 -12.08 17.10
N ALA A 230 20.72 -13.13 16.62
CA ALA A 230 19.59 -12.95 15.69
C ALA A 230 18.56 -11.96 16.25
N THR A 231 17.98 -11.13 15.39
CA THR A 231 16.90 -10.19 15.76
C THR A 231 15.63 -10.50 14.98
N MET A 232 14.51 -10.16 15.57
CA MET A 232 13.22 -10.25 14.92
C MET A 232 12.47 -8.92 15.09
N THR A 233 11.92 -8.43 13.98
CA THR A 233 11.03 -7.27 13.94
C THR A 233 9.72 -7.68 13.28
N VAL A 234 8.61 -7.44 13.96
CA VAL A 234 7.25 -7.68 13.46
C VAL A 234 6.61 -6.34 13.17
N ILE A 235 6.07 -6.20 11.98
CA ILE A 235 5.41 -4.99 11.48
C ILE A 235 4.07 -5.35 10.86
N SER A 236 3.24 -4.35 10.63
CA SER A 236 2.12 -4.44 9.71
C SER A 236 2.13 -3.23 8.76
N ASP A 237 1.31 -3.27 7.75
CA ASP A 237 1.15 -2.21 6.77
C ASP A 237 0.04 -1.23 7.15
N HIS A 238 -1.01 -1.71 7.81
CA HIS A 238 -2.13 -0.94 8.35
C HIS A 238 -2.85 -1.71 9.47
N GLY A 239 -3.88 -1.08 10.02
CA GLY A 239 -4.84 -1.72 10.92
C GLY A 239 -6.16 -2.07 10.22
N MET A 240 -7.22 -2.29 11.02
CA MET A 240 -8.55 -2.65 10.53
C MET A 240 -9.59 -1.91 11.37
N THR A 241 -10.42 -1.10 10.71
CA THR A 241 -11.47 -0.30 11.34
C THR A 241 -12.81 -1.05 11.26
N PRO A 242 -13.54 -1.21 12.37
CA PRO A 242 -14.87 -1.79 12.36
C PRO A 242 -15.86 -0.98 11.49
N VAL A 243 -16.57 -1.66 10.59
CA VAL A 243 -17.61 -1.07 9.75
C VAL A 243 -18.91 -0.97 10.53
N GLN A 244 -19.53 0.20 10.53
CA GLN A 244 -20.77 0.50 11.24
C GLN A 244 -21.89 0.92 10.27
N HIS A 245 -21.53 1.50 9.14
CA HIS A 245 -22.45 2.11 8.20
C HIS A 245 -22.11 1.74 6.76
N HIS A 246 -23.14 1.62 5.94
CA HIS A 246 -23.01 1.39 4.51
C HIS A 246 -23.69 2.51 3.74
N PHE A 247 -23.08 2.96 2.64
CA PHE A 247 -23.65 3.99 1.78
C PHE A 247 -23.54 3.59 0.30
N ASP A 248 -24.63 3.72 -0.45
CA ASP A 248 -24.67 3.44 -1.88
C ASP A 248 -24.24 4.68 -2.66
N LEU A 249 -22.95 4.94 -2.67
CA LEU A 249 -22.38 6.07 -3.40
C LEU A 249 -22.53 5.93 -4.91
N VAL A 250 -22.64 4.70 -5.42
CA VAL A 250 -22.86 4.44 -6.86
C VAL A 250 -24.24 4.95 -7.26
N GLU A 251 -25.28 4.58 -6.52
CA GLU A 251 -26.65 5.01 -6.78
C GLU A 251 -26.80 6.55 -6.67
N GLU A 252 -26.12 7.16 -5.69
CA GLU A 252 -26.12 8.62 -5.52
C GLU A 252 -25.56 9.34 -6.75
N ILE A 253 -24.46 8.87 -7.31
CA ILE A 253 -23.83 9.49 -8.49
C ILE A 253 -24.61 9.16 -9.78
N GLU A 254 -25.13 7.93 -9.91
CA GLU A 254 -25.97 7.55 -11.07
C GLU A 254 -27.28 8.36 -11.13
N ALA A 255 -27.85 8.77 -9.98
CA ALA A 255 -29.03 9.61 -9.90
C ALA A 255 -28.84 11.02 -10.52
N LEU A 256 -27.61 11.46 -10.75
CA LEU A 256 -27.32 12.72 -11.47
C LEU A 256 -27.62 12.63 -12.97
N GLY A 257 -27.88 11.42 -13.50
CA GLY A 257 -28.19 11.22 -14.93
C GLY A 257 -26.99 11.33 -15.86
N LEU A 258 -25.77 11.42 -15.31
CA LEU A 258 -24.53 11.46 -16.07
C LEU A 258 -24.17 10.07 -16.62
N LYS A 259 -23.48 10.03 -17.75
CA LYS A 259 -23.11 8.79 -18.43
C LYS A 259 -21.63 8.44 -18.26
N MET A 260 -21.34 7.26 -17.76
CA MET A 260 -20.00 6.72 -17.74
C MET A 260 -19.81 5.79 -18.95
N PRO A 261 -18.77 5.93 -19.79
CA PRO A 261 -17.59 6.81 -19.61
C PRO A 261 -17.66 8.16 -20.34
N ASP A 262 -18.82 8.61 -20.85
CA ASP A 262 -18.89 9.74 -21.77
C ASP A 262 -18.72 11.10 -21.06
N ASP A 263 -19.27 11.24 -19.84
CA ASP A 263 -19.24 12.47 -19.06
C ASP A 263 -18.19 12.42 -17.94
N TYR A 264 -18.01 11.23 -17.33
CA TYR A 264 -17.06 11.00 -16.23
C TYR A 264 -16.61 9.55 -16.17
N LEU A 265 -15.57 9.30 -15.36
CA LEU A 265 -15.14 7.99 -14.95
C LEU A 265 -15.11 7.92 -13.42
N ALA A 266 -15.42 6.76 -12.87
CA ALA A 266 -15.32 6.52 -11.44
C ALA A 266 -14.78 5.12 -11.13
N VAL A 267 -14.00 5.03 -10.05
CA VAL A 267 -13.65 3.78 -9.37
C VAL A 267 -14.08 3.93 -7.92
N TYR A 268 -14.97 3.05 -7.51
CA TYR A 268 -15.50 3.00 -6.15
C TYR A 268 -14.74 1.95 -5.37
N ASP A 269 -13.66 2.38 -4.71
CA ASP A 269 -12.94 1.53 -3.77
C ASP A 269 -13.78 1.38 -2.48
N SER A 270 -13.40 0.50 -1.56
CA SER A 270 -14.24 0.21 -0.39
C SER A 270 -14.50 1.42 0.51
N THR A 271 -13.48 2.25 0.74
CA THR A 271 -13.52 3.41 1.66
C THR A 271 -13.38 4.75 0.96
N MET A 272 -13.19 4.75 -0.36
CA MET A 272 -13.07 5.97 -1.15
C MET A 272 -13.65 5.80 -2.55
N ALA A 273 -13.97 6.92 -3.19
CA ALA A 273 -14.28 6.97 -4.61
C ALA A 273 -13.35 7.96 -5.32
N ARG A 274 -12.91 7.58 -6.51
CA ARG A 274 -11.98 8.36 -7.33
C ARG A 274 -12.62 8.67 -8.65
N PHE A 275 -12.63 9.96 -9.04
CA PHE A 275 -13.32 10.46 -10.22
C PHE A 275 -12.36 11.14 -11.19
N TRP A 276 -12.65 10.98 -12.49
CA TRP A 276 -12.04 11.71 -13.60
C TRP A 276 -13.16 12.26 -14.47
N PHE A 277 -12.99 13.45 -15.03
CA PHE A 277 -14.06 14.14 -15.72
C PHE A 277 -13.73 14.38 -17.19
N ILE A 278 -14.72 14.17 -18.05
CA ILE A 278 -14.66 14.44 -19.48
C ILE A 278 -15.30 15.80 -19.77
N THR A 279 -16.30 16.20 -18.97
CA THR A 279 -17.02 17.48 -19.09
C THR A 279 -16.93 18.25 -17.77
N ASP A 280 -16.88 19.60 -17.86
CA ASP A 280 -16.90 20.47 -16.68
C ASP A 280 -18.25 20.41 -15.95
N GLU A 281 -19.33 20.17 -16.69
CA GLU A 281 -20.67 20.01 -16.12
C GLU A 281 -20.75 18.78 -15.21
N ALA A 282 -20.18 17.65 -15.64
CA ALA A 282 -20.10 16.46 -14.81
C ALA A 282 -19.25 16.70 -13.56
N LYS A 283 -18.11 17.40 -13.71
CA LYS A 283 -17.25 17.76 -12.58
C LYS A 283 -18.00 18.57 -11.53
N GLN A 284 -18.72 19.62 -11.96
CA GLN A 284 -19.48 20.46 -11.05
C GLN A 284 -20.62 19.68 -10.38
N SER A 285 -21.40 18.90 -11.15
CA SER A 285 -22.53 18.15 -10.63
C SER A 285 -22.12 17.10 -9.59
N VAL A 286 -21.05 16.34 -9.89
CA VAL A 286 -20.50 15.35 -8.95
C VAL A 286 -19.94 16.03 -7.70
N HIS A 287 -19.19 17.13 -7.86
CA HIS A 287 -18.64 17.87 -6.73
C HIS A 287 -19.73 18.42 -5.81
N ASP A 288 -20.81 18.97 -6.38
CA ASP A 288 -21.93 19.52 -5.61
C ASP A 288 -22.74 18.44 -4.90
N SER A 289 -22.89 17.24 -5.51
CA SER A 289 -23.49 16.08 -4.84
C SER A 289 -22.64 15.60 -3.68
N LEU A 290 -21.34 15.35 -3.92
CA LEU A 290 -20.43 14.85 -2.90
C LEU A 290 -20.31 15.78 -1.68
N ASN A 291 -20.34 17.09 -1.88
CA ASN A 291 -20.28 18.07 -0.78
C ASN A 291 -21.53 18.09 0.12
N LYS A 292 -22.64 17.50 -0.30
CA LYS A 292 -23.86 17.37 0.52
C LYS A 292 -23.86 16.14 1.40
N LEU A 293 -22.95 15.19 1.14
CA LEU A 293 -22.91 13.92 1.84
C LEU A 293 -22.20 14.06 3.19
N SER A 294 -22.81 13.51 4.22
CA SER A 294 -22.25 13.47 5.58
C SER A 294 -21.43 12.22 5.89
N CYS A 295 -21.38 11.24 4.97
CA CYS A 295 -20.65 10.00 5.15
C CYS A 295 -19.17 10.09 4.80
N GLY A 296 -18.71 11.22 4.24
CA GLY A 296 -17.36 11.42 3.80
C GLY A 296 -17.08 12.86 3.39
N ARG A 297 -15.95 13.09 2.75
CA ARG A 297 -15.54 14.40 2.23
C ARG A 297 -14.64 14.30 1.02
N ILE A 298 -14.62 15.32 0.21
CA ILE A 298 -13.60 15.50 -0.84
C ILE A 298 -12.28 15.88 -0.16
N LEU A 299 -11.19 15.19 -0.55
CA LEU A 299 -9.84 15.54 -0.10
C LEU A 299 -9.28 16.66 -0.98
N PRO A 300 -8.84 17.80 -0.38
CA PRO A 300 -8.19 18.85 -1.12
C PRO A 300 -6.76 18.44 -1.53
N ASP A 301 -6.25 19.05 -2.59
CA ASP A 301 -4.93 18.75 -3.16
C ASP A 301 -3.79 18.89 -2.16
N ASP A 302 -3.84 19.93 -1.32
CA ASP A 302 -2.80 20.17 -0.33
C ASP A 302 -2.75 19.06 0.74
N GLU A 303 -3.91 18.53 1.09
CA GLU A 303 -3.96 17.39 2.00
C GLU A 303 -3.45 16.10 1.32
N LEU A 304 -3.80 15.87 0.06
CA LEU A 304 -3.26 14.75 -0.72
C LEU A 304 -1.73 14.83 -0.84
N ARG A 305 -1.15 16.05 -0.97
CA ARG A 305 0.31 16.25 -0.96
C ARG A 305 0.90 15.92 0.41
N GLN A 306 0.29 16.40 1.49
CA GLN A 306 0.73 16.08 2.85
C GLN A 306 0.68 14.59 3.15
N LEU A 307 -0.34 13.90 2.65
CA LEU A 307 -0.49 12.45 2.78
C LEU A 307 0.40 11.64 1.81
N GLY A 308 1.15 12.31 0.92
CA GLY A 308 2.04 11.66 -0.03
C GLY A 308 1.32 10.85 -1.12
N VAL A 309 0.07 11.18 -1.43
CA VAL A 309 -0.77 10.48 -2.42
C VAL A 309 -1.27 11.40 -3.54
N PHE A 310 -0.67 12.59 -3.67
CA PHE A 310 -0.96 13.49 -4.77
C PHE A 310 -0.10 13.15 -6.00
N PHE A 311 -0.75 12.97 -7.13
CA PHE A 311 -0.10 12.71 -8.43
C PHE A 311 -0.42 13.85 -9.38
N GLU A 312 0.60 14.56 -9.88
CA GLU A 312 0.45 15.73 -10.75
C GLU A 312 -0.31 15.41 -12.04
N ASP A 313 -0.19 14.22 -12.56
CA ASP A 313 -0.90 13.74 -13.76
C ASP A 313 -2.32 13.23 -13.49
N ARG A 314 -2.79 13.33 -12.25
CA ARG A 314 -4.13 12.90 -11.83
C ARG A 314 -4.48 11.45 -12.18
N ARG A 315 -3.48 10.60 -12.41
CA ARG A 315 -3.71 9.21 -12.81
C ARG A 315 -4.56 8.41 -11.83
N PHE A 316 -4.56 8.76 -10.55
CA PHE A 316 -5.35 8.09 -9.52
C PHE A 316 -6.67 8.79 -9.17
N GLY A 317 -6.99 9.92 -9.77
CA GLY A 317 -8.23 10.66 -9.61
C GLY A 317 -8.00 12.18 -9.67
N GLU A 318 -8.94 12.90 -10.28
CA GLU A 318 -9.00 14.35 -10.21
C GLU A 318 -9.69 14.81 -8.92
N VAL A 319 -10.73 14.07 -8.53
CA VAL A 319 -11.44 14.23 -7.26
C VAL A 319 -11.44 12.92 -6.51
N ILE A 320 -11.09 12.98 -5.23
CA ILE A 320 -11.06 11.84 -4.33
C ILE A 320 -12.03 12.13 -3.19
N PHE A 321 -13.06 11.32 -3.07
CA PHE A 321 -14.01 11.36 -1.98
C PHE A 321 -13.69 10.24 -1.00
N LEU A 322 -13.30 10.60 0.22
CA LEU A 322 -12.94 9.67 1.28
C LEU A 322 -14.07 9.56 2.30
N LEU A 323 -14.51 8.34 2.56
CA LEU A 323 -15.49 8.06 3.61
C LEU A 323 -14.90 8.26 5.00
N HIS A 324 -15.74 8.68 5.95
CA HIS A 324 -15.36 8.71 7.36
C HIS A 324 -15.13 7.30 7.90
N PRO A 325 -14.24 7.11 8.91
CA PRO A 325 -14.02 5.82 9.53
C PRO A 325 -15.33 5.13 9.94
N GLY A 326 -15.43 3.84 9.65
CA GLY A 326 -16.63 3.05 9.90
C GLY A 326 -17.71 3.11 8.81
N TRP A 327 -17.57 3.94 7.80
CA TRP A 327 -18.44 3.96 6.62
C TRP A 327 -17.86 3.14 5.47
N LEU A 328 -18.69 2.42 4.74
CA LEU A 328 -18.30 1.57 3.62
C LEU A 328 -19.17 1.84 2.39
N VAL A 329 -18.57 1.86 1.20
CA VAL A 329 -19.31 1.86 -0.07
C VAL A 329 -19.96 0.50 -0.28
N SER A 330 -21.30 0.43 -0.30
CA SER A 330 -22.05 -0.84 -0.34
C SER A 330 -21.96 -1.59 -1.66
N LYS A 331 -21.74 -0.90 -2.80
CA LYS A 331 -21.61 -1.47 -4.14
C LYS A 331 -20.27 -1.11 -4.78
N GLY A 332 -19.19 -1.13 -4.00
CA GLY A 332 -17.85 -0.84 -4.49
C GLY A 332 -17.31 -1.87 -5.49
N ASN A 333 -16.28 -1.48 -6.23
CA ASN A 333 -15.62 -2.34 -7.20
C ASN A 333 -14.92 -3.56 -6.55
N PHE A 334 -14.53 -3.46 -5.29
CA PHE A 334 -13.86 -4.53 -4.54
C PHE A 334 -14.82 -5.44 -3.78
N ASN A 335 -15.95 -4.93 -3.30
CA ASN A 335 -16.83 -5.68 -2.41
C ASN A 335 -17.61 -6.79 -3.13
N GLY A 336 -17.69 -6.79 -4.46
CA GLY A 336 -18.43 -7.77 -5.23
C GLY A 336 -19.92 -7.85 -4.83
N LYS A 337 -20.71 -8.62 -5.57
CA LYS A 337 -22.11 -8.86 -5.17
C LYS A 337 -22.15 -9.88 -4.03
N GLY A 338 -22.49 -9.42 -2.82
CA GLY A 338 -22.82 -10.27 -1.67
C GLY A 338 -21.69 -10.46 -0.64
N TRP A 339 -20.53 -9.81 -0.77
CA TRP A 339 -19.53 -9.75 0.29
C TRP A 339 -19.68 -8.43 1.05
N MET A 340 -19.94 -8.53 2.34
CA MET A 340 -20.13 -7.38 3.24
C MET A 340 -19.19 -7.56 4.44
N PRO A 341 -17.97 -7.02 4.34
CA PRO A 341 -17.01 -7.10 5.43
C PRO A 341 -17.48 -6.29 6.64
N ILE A 342 -17.19 -6.78 7.83
CA ILE A 342 -17.46 -6.07 9.10
C ILE A 342 -16.26 -5.25 9.57
N GLY A 343 -15.11 -5.40 8.95
CA GLY A 343 -13.93 -4.58 9.10
C GLY A 343 -13.43 -4.11 7.75
N MET A 344 -12.90 -2.89 7.68
CA MET A 344 -12.28 -2.32 6.48
C MET A 344 -11.13 -1.39 6.85
N HIS A 345 -10.21 -1.25 5.93
CA HIS A 345 -9.07 -0.33 6.01
C HIS A 345 -9.06 0.63 4.82
N GLY A 346 -8.08 1.55 4.76
CA GLY A 346 -8.00 2.55 3.70
C GLY A 346 -8.67 3.87 4.05
N TYR A 347 -9.00 4.08 5.32
CA TYR A 347 -9.46 5.37 5.85
C TYR A 347 -8.31 6.35 6.02
N HIS A 348 -8.65 7.57 6.46
CA HIS A 348 -7.65 8.60 6.73
C HIS A 348 -6.64 8.12 7.80
N PRO A 349 -5.33 8.31 7.61
CA PRO A 349 -4.31 7.85 8.56
C PRO A 349 -4.39 8.43 9.98
N CYS A 350 -5.24 9.44 10.20
CA CYS A 350 -5.56 9.92 11.54
C CYS A 350 -6.57 9.06 12.30
N ASP A 351 -7.19 8.07 11.65
CA ASP A 351 -8.02 7.09 12.33
C ASP A 351 -7.13 6.16 13.15
N PRO A 352 -7.31 6.09 14.50
CA PRO A 352 -6.48 5.25 15.35
C PRO A 352 -6.59 3.75 15.07
N TRP A 353 -7.66 3.30 14.39
CA TRP A 353 -7.79 1.92 13.94
C TRP A 353 -6.98 1.61 12.69
N SER A 354 -6.53 2.65 11.97
CA SER A 354 -5.66 2.51 10.80
C SER A 354 -4.19 2.31 11.17
N ASP A 355 -3.79 2.60 12.41
CA ASP A 355 -2.40 2.47 12.86
C ASP A 355 -1.89 1.04 12.70
N ALA A 356 -0.77 0.92 12.04
CA ALA A 356 0.03 -0.30 11.93
C ALA A 356 0.86 -0.54 13.21
N ILE A 357 1.65 -1.61 13.25
CA ILE A 357 2.51 -1.97 14.38
C ILE A 357 3.99 -1.97 14.03
N PHE A 358 4.79 -1.68 15.04
CA PHE A 358 6.22 -1.97 15.08
C PHE A 358 6.56 -2.66 16.40
N LEU A 359 7.07 -3.90 16.33
CA LEU A 359 7.50 -4.67 17.49
C LEU A 359 8.90 -5.21 17.18
N SER A 360 9.90 -4.97 18.04
CA SER A 360 11.27 -5.41 17.78
C SER A 360 11.93 -6.01 19.02
N SER A 361 12.76 -7.03 18.78
CA SER A 361 13.60 -7.68 19.81
C SER A 361 14.83 -6.87 20.21
N SER A 362 15.18 -5.85 19.42
CA SER A 362 16.30 -4.95 19.68
C SER A 362 15.87 -3.50 19.51
N GLN A 363 16.54 -2.60 20.22
CA GLN A 363 16.33 -1.16 20.06
C GLN A 363 16.53 -0.78 18.59
N PRO A 364 15.54 -0.15 17.92
CA PRO A 364 15.72 0.31 16.55
C PRO A 364 16.77 1.43 16.51
N PRO A 365 17.61 1.45 15.48
CA PRO A 365 18.71 2.42 15.37
C PRO A 365 18.24 3.83 15.03
N VAL A 366 16.98 3.97 14.60
CA VAL A 366 16.31 5.22 14.25
C VAL A 366 14.93 5.26 14.90
N SER A 367 14.37 6.46 15.08
CA SER A 367 12.99 6.59 15.50
C SER A 367 12.07 6.09 14.39
N VAL A 368 11.04 5.33 14.76
CA VAL A 368 10.11 4.68 13.83
C VAL A 368 8.70 5.13 14.20
N HIS A 369 8.09 5.97 13.39
CA HIS A 369 6.76 6.55 13.63
C HIS A 369 5.78 6.27 12.51
N THR A 370 6.30 6.01 11.31
CA THR A 370 5.53 5.73 10.12
C THR A 370 5.97 4.41 9.50
N ILE A 371 5.12 3.82 8.68
CA ILE A 371 5.50 2.60 7.94
C ILE A 371 6.68 2.83 6.99
N ALA A 372 6.92 4.06 6.52
CA ALA A 372 8.07 4.41 5.68
C ALA A 372 9.41 4.30 6.44
N ASP A 373 9.41 4.57 7.75
CA ASP A 373 10.62 4.50 8.58
C ASP A 373 11.17 3.07 8.70
N VAL A 374 10.30 2.06 8.52
CA VAL A 374 10.67 0.64 8.55
C VAL A 374 11.76 0.31 7.53
N TYR A 375 11.73 0.97 6.36
CA TYR A 375 12.79 0.82 5.36
C TYR A 375 14.18 1.13 5.91
N SER A 376 14.30 2.23 6.64
CA SER A 376 15.57 2.62 7.29
C SER A 376 16.00 1.60 8.34
N CYS A 377 15.05 1.00 9.07
CA CYS A 377 15.35 -0.10 10.00
C CYS A 377 15.87 -1.33 9.26
N MET A 378 15.24 -1.74 8.17
CA MET A 378 15.69 -2.87 7.34
C MET A 378 17.09 -2.64 6.79
N ARG A 379 17.37 -1.45 6.26
CA ARG A 379 18.70 -1.08 5.74
C ARG A 379 19.79 -1.17 6.82
N ASN A 380 19.52 -0.57 7.98
CA ASN A 380 20.46 -0.62 9.11
C ASN A 380 20.69 -2.05 9.59
N ALA A 381 19.63 -2.85 9.72
CA ALA A 381 19.72 -4.25 10.13
C ALA A 381 20.54 -5.09 9.14
N ALA A 382 20.43 -4.79 7.85
CA ALA A 382 21.24 -5.43 6.80
C ALA A 382 22.68 -4.92 6.71
N GLY A 383 23.05 -3.90 7.50
CA GLY A 383 24.37 -3.27 7.43
C GLY A 383 24.60 -2.43 6.18
N LEU A 384 23.52 -1.99 5.52
CA LEU A 384 23.60 -1.10 4.37
C LEU A 384 23.96 0.32 4.83
N CYS A 385 24.90 0.95 4.14
CA CYS A 385 25.30 2.34 4.44
C CYS A 385 24.10 3.30 4.33
N PRO A 386 24.06 4.40 5.12
CA PRO A 386 23.04 5.43 4.94
C PRO A 386 22.97 5.87 3.47
N ARG A 387 21.77 6.01 2.92
CA ARG A 387 21.62 6.70 1.63
C ARG A 387 22.15 8.11 1.83
N ILE A 388 23.15 8.51 1.04
CA ILE A 388 23.44 9.93 0.87
C ILE A 388 22.25 10.44 0.06
N GLU A 389 21.30 11.10 0.72
CA GLU A 389 20.28 11.85 0.02
C GLU A 389 21.01 12.82 -0.89
N SER A 390 20.96 12.59 -2.20
CA SER A 390 21.35 13.59 -3.17
C SER A 390 20.33 14.71 -2.98
N LEU A 391 20.73 15.75 -2.26
CA LEU A 391 20.00 17.01 -2.22
C LEU A 391 19.81 17.42 -3.68
N ALA A 392 18.63 17.15 -4.22
CA ALA A 392 18.22 17.76 -5.47
C ALA A 392 18.28 19.27 -5.21
N PRO A 393 18.98 20.05 -6.06
CA PRO A 393 19.07 21.49 -5.84
C PRO A 393 17.63 22.03 -5.89
N HIS A 394 17.18 22.62 -4.80
CA HIS A 394 16.00 23.47 -4.80
C HIS A 394 16.27 24.56 -5.83
N SER A 395 15.63 24.48 -6.99
CA SER A 395 15.59 25.54 -7.98
C SER A 395 14.65 26.64 -7.46
N GLY A 396 15.12 27.35 -6.43
CA GLY A 396 14.61 28.63 -5.99
C GLY A 396 15.49 29.72 -6.57
N GLY A 397 15.30 30.03 -7.84
CA GLY A 397 15.94 31.17 -8.46
C GLY A 397 15.23 32.46 -8.04
N GLU A 398 15.63 33.08 -6.95
CA GLU A 398 15.43 34.51 -6.76
C GLU A 398 16.55 35.23 -7.50
N ASN A 399 16.21 35.84 -8.64
CA ASN A 399 17.02 36.86 -9.31
C ASN A 399 17.09 38.11 -8.45
N ILE A 400 18.12 38.24 -7.63
CA ILE A 400 18.49 39.50 -7.05
C ILE A 400 19.31 40.24 -8.13
N GLN A 401 18.68 41.18 -8.83
CA GLN A 401 19.34 42.19 -9.63
C GLN A 401 20.06 43.12 -8.68
N THR A 402 21.38 42.99 -8.58
CA THR A 402 22.24 44.04 -7.98
C THR A 402 22.64 45.01 -9.08
N ASP A 403 22.00 46.17 -9.11
CA ASP A 403 22.46 47.35 -9.83
C ASP A 403 23.83 47.81 -9.26
N VAL A 404 24.90 47.55 -10.00
CA VAL A 404 26.23 48.15 -9.74
C VAL A 404 26.41 49.31 -10.68
N THR A 405 26.14 50.49 -10.19
CA THR A 405 26.54 51.78 -10.84
C THR A 405 28.05 51.95 -10.72
N VAL A 406 28.75 51.81 -11.83
CA VAL A 406 30.19 52.13 -11.96
C VAL A 406 30.35 53.64 -12.14
N GLY A 407 30.77 54.30 -11.08
CA GLY A 407 31.20 55.71 -11.14
C GLY A 407 32.61 55.83 -11.71
N ASN A 408 32.70 56.36 -12.93
CA ASN A 408 33.95 56.81 -13.54
C ASN A 408 34.50 58.04 -12.82
N ARG A 409 35.64 57.94 -12.15
CA ARG A 409 36.50 59.10 -11.79
C ARG A 409 37.78 59.00 -12.61
N LYS A 410 37.98 59.98 -13.50
CA LYS A 410 39.27 60.31 -14.13
C LYS A 410 40.26 60.84 -13.11
N PRO A 411 41.56 60.59 -13.21
CA PRO A 411 42.59 61.22 -12.44
C PRO A 411 43.02 62.57 -13.14
N ASN A 412 43.07 63.59 -12.36
CA ASN A 412 43.79 64.85 -12.73
C ASN A 412 45.17 64.83 -12.06
N GLY A 413 46.17 65.32 -12.83
CA GLY A 413 47.44 65.76 -12.38
C GLY A 413 48.61 64.83 -12.51
#